data_1becfa1f65955254d839d246e6bf782a
#
_entry.id   1becfa1f65955254d839d246e6bf782a
#
_cell.length_a   1.000
_cell.length_b   1.000
_cell.length_c   1.000
_cell.angle_alpha   90.00
_cell.angle_beta   90.00
_cell.angle_gamma   90.00
#
_symmetry.space_group_name_H-M   'P 1'
#
loop_
_entity.id
_entity.type
_entity.pdbx_description
1 polymer ?
#
loop_
_entity_poly.entity_id
_entity_poly.type
_entity_poly.pdbx_seq_one_letter_code
_entity_poly.pdbx_strand_id
1 'polypeptide(L)'
;MLSKRLTLLDSMIHSGFRIINWTYYLDMKKDVIIEGNCLDALAKLPDASVDLVFADPPYNLQLTGQLRRPDQSLVDAVDDDWDQFDSFAEYDALSAAWLSECRRILKPDGAIWVIGSYHNIFRIGKQIQDLGFWMLNDIIWRKTNPMPNFRGRRFTNAHETLIWAAKSSDAKYTFNYDAMKALNEGLQMRSDWYLPICNGSERLKDDSGGKAHPTQKPENLLARVLLASTKRGDIVLDPFFGSGTTGAVAKRLGRHYIGIEQDKKYVALASQRIAQIQPLVDDALLDLTEKRAQPRVPFGALIEGGLLRTGDTLFDKTGQFQARIRADGSLVTKSNQSGSIHGLGASLQDQPSCNGWLYWHVRKDGREICIDTLRDQYRRQNSGQDKP
;
A
#
# COMPACT_ATOMS: atom_id res chain seq x y z
N MET A 1 -28.27 32.17 -19.24
CA MET A 1 -27.25 31.37 -18.51
C MET A 1 -26.39 30.46 -19.41
N LEU A 2 -26.80 30.11 -20.60
CA LEU A 2 -26.01 29.28 -21.56
C LEU A 2 -24.86 30.05 -22.24
N SER A 3 -24.97 31.38 -22.45
CA SER A 3 -23.94 32.17 -23.17
C SER A 3 -22.65 32.40 -22.39
N LYS A 4 -22.70 32.40 -21.04
CA LYS A 4 -21.49 32.53 -20.18
C LYS A 4 -20.70 31.24 -20.01
N ARG A 5 -21.28 30.09 -20.35
CA ARG A 5 -20.55 28.79 -20.34
C ARG A 5 -19.73 28.54 -21.60
N LEU A 6 -20.16 29.09 -22.74
CA LEU A 6 -19.42 28.98 -24.02
C LEU A 6 -18.15 29.85 -24.02
N THR A 7 -18.17 31.02 -23.41
CA THR A 7 -16.98 31.92 -23.33
C THR A 7 -15.89 31.41 -22.39
N LEU A 8 -16.20 30.58 -21.40
CA LEU A 8 -15.21 29.92 -20.55
C LEU A 8 -14.52 28.74 -21.25
N LEU A 9 -15.25 28.02 -22.10
CA LEU A 9 -14.67 26.93 -22.89
C LEU A 9 -13.67 27.45 -23.95
N ASP A 10 -13.97 28.58 -24.62
CA ASP A 10 -13.06 29.15 -25.64
C ASP A 10 -11.77 29.73 -25.04
N SER A 11 -11.79 30.24 -23.81
CA SER A 11 -10.58 30.74 -23.15
C SER A 11 -9.66 29.62 -22.67
N MET A 12 -10.19 28.42 -22.39
CA MET A 12 -9.41 27.25 -21.96
C MET A 12 -8.71 26.53 -23.13
N ILE A 13 -9.23 26.65 -24.34
CA ILE A 13 -8.66 26.05 -25.55
C ILE A 13 -7.36 26.75 -25.97
N HIS A 14 -7.20 28.04 -25.67
CA HIS A 14 -6.00 28.82 -26.03
C HIS A 14 -4.87 28.76 -25.01
N SER A 15 -5.09 28.16 -23.82
CA SER A 15 -4.08 28.08 -22.75
C SER A 15 -3.28 26.78 -22.73
N GLY A 16 -3.39 25.90 -23.73
CA GLY A 16 -2.60 24.66 -23.81
C GLY A 16 -2.96 23.60 -22.75
N PHE A 17 -4.02 23.84 -21.94
CA PHE A 17 -4.54 22.81 -21.06
C PHE A 17 -5.28 21.73 -21.92
N ARG A 18 -4.72 20.53 -21.98
CA ARG A 18 -5.46 19.36 -22.47
C ARG A 18 -6.74 19.24 -21.65
N ILE A 19 -7.89 19.44 -22.26
CA ILE A 19 -9.19 19.13 -21.65
C ILE A 19 -9.16 17.64 -21.33
N ILE A 20 -9.00 17.28 -20.06
CA ILE A 20 -9.17 15.90 -19.59
C ILE A 20 -10.60 15.53 -19.91
N ASN A 21 -10.78 14.61 -20.85
CA ASN A 21 -12.11 14.20 -21.31
C ASN A 21 -12.76 13.38 -20.19
N TRP A 22 -13.51 14.06 -19.30
CA TRP A 22 -14.21 13.48 -18.14
C TRP A 22 -15.12 12.30 -18.51
N THR A 23 -15.53 12.19 -19.78
CA THR A 23 -16.35 11.09 -20.28
C THR A 23 -15.57 9.77 -20.31
N TYR A 24 -14.26 9.79 -20.56
CA TYR A 24 -13.39 8.61 -20.50
C TYR A 24 -13.12 8.13 -19.07
N TYR A 25 -13.20 9.00 -18.08
CA TYR A 25 -12.95 8.66 -16.66
C TYR A 25 -14.08 7.79 -16.07
N LEU A 26 -15.30 7.89 -16.63
CA LEU A 26 -16.47 7.13 -16.17
C LEU A 26 -16.54 5.71 -16.78
N ASP A 27 -15.74 5.40 -17.80
CA ASP A 27 -15.85 4.14 -18.56
C ASP A 27 -14.58 3.26 -18.49
N MET A 28 -13.62 3.59 -17.62
CA MET A 28 -12.44 2.73 -17.45
C MET A 28 -12.86 1.43 -16.76
N LYS A 29 -12.75 0.31 -17.50
CA LYS A 29 -13.01 -1.02 -16.95
C LYS A 29 -12.04 -1.30 -15.80
N LYS A 30 -12.62 -1.62 -14.65
CA LYS A 30 -11.91 -2.06 -13.43
C LYS A 30 -12.12 -3.55 -13.24
N ASP A 31 -11.26 -4.16 -12.43
CA ASP A 31 -11.31 -5.59 -12.12
C ASP A 31 -11.14 -6.43 -13.40
N VAL A 32 -10.13 -6.06 -14.21
CA VAL A 32 -9.86 -6.66 -15.52
C VAL A 32 -8.40 -7.11 -15.63
N ILE A 33 -8.20 -8.12 -16.47
CA ILE A 33 -6.89 -8.54 -16.96
C ILE A 33 -6.86 -8.22 -18.46
N ILE A 34 -5.89 -7.42 -18.88
CA ILE A 34 -5.66 -7.07 -20.28
C ILE A 34 -4.60 -8.03 -20.82
N GLU A 35 -5.00 -8.88 -21.77
CA GLU A 35 -4.07 -9.74 -22.49
C GLU A 35 -3.28 -8.91 -23.52
N GLY A 36 -1.95 -8.91 -23.44
CA GLY A 36 -1.09 -8.23 -24.39
C GLY A 36 0.22 -7.71 -23.82
N ASN A 37 0.98 -7.07 -24.71
CA ASN A 37 2.24 -6.40 -24.32
C ASN A 37 1.96 -5.23 -23.37
N CYS A 38 2.80 -5.08 -22.36
CA CYS A 38 2.59 -4.06 -21.31
C CYS A 38 2.62 -2.63 -21.89
N LEU A 39 3.53 -2.29 -22.81
CA LEU A 39 3.61 -0.94 -23.39
C LEU A 39 2.38 -0.59 -24.20
N ASP A 40 1.91 -1.53 -25.05
CA ASP A 40 0.71 -1.34 -25.88
C ASP A 40 -0.57 -1.18 -25.04
N ALA A 41 -0.64 -1.91 -23.93
CA ALA A 41 -1.78 -1.83 -23.03
C ALA A 41 -1.73 -0.55 -22.17
N LEU A 42 -0.56 -0.21 -21.62
CA LEU A 42 -0.36 1.01 -20.83
C LEU A 42 -0.70 2.27 -21.65
N ALA A 43 -0.28 2.33 -22.93
CA ALA A 43 -0.55 3.46 -23.81
C ALA A 43 -2.05 3.76 -24.01
N LYS A 44 -2.91 2.76 -23.80
CA LYS A 44 -4.38 2.89 -23.93
C LYS A 44 -5.07 3.33 -22.65
N LEU A 45 -4.38 3.25 -21.51
CA LEU A 45 -4.95 3.68 -20.22
C LEU A 45 -4.94 5.20 -20.09
N PRO A 46 -5.99 5.80 -19.52
CA PRO A 46 -6.07 7.26 -19.39
C PRO A 46 -5.01 7.82 -18.44
N ASP A 47 -4.62 9.06 -18.66
CA ASP A 47 -3.78 9.82 -17.73
C ASP A 47 -4.44 9.93 -16.35
N ALA A 48 -3.65 9.93 -15.29
CA ALA A 48 -4.09 10.17 -13.92
C ALA A 48 -5.29 9.32 -13.48
N SER A 49 -5.29 8.03 -13.82
CA SER A 49 -6.44 7.13 -13.65
C SER A 49 -6.29 6.11 -12.52
N VAL A 50 -5.07 5.77 -12.08
CA VAL A 50 -4.83 4.77 -11.03
C VAL A 50 -4.19 5.38 -9.79
N ASP A 51 -4.47 4.76 -8.64
CA ASP A 51 -3.99 5.23 -7.33
C ASP A 51 -2.61 4.65 -7.00
N LEU A 52 -2.39 3.40 -7.37
CA LEU A 52 -1.15 2.68 -7.11
C LEU A 52 -0.71 1.87 -8.32
N VAL A 53 0.58 1.84 -8.58
CA VAL A 53 1.23 0.82 -9.43
C VAL A 53 2.04 -0.10 -8.54
N PHE A 54 1.86 -1.42 -8.69
CA PHE A 54 2.78 -2.43 -8.22
C PHE A 54 3.36 -3.15 -9.43
N ALA A 55 4.68 -3.24 -9.53
CA ALA A 55 5.36 -3.86 -10.68
C ALA A 55 6.41 -4.87 -10.24
N ASP A 56 6.33 -6.07 -10.82
CA ASP A 56 7.33 -7.13 -10.72
C ASP A 56 7.93 -7.37 -12.13
N PRO A 57 8.76 -6.44 -12.65
CA PRO A 57 9.24 -6.48 -14.03
C PRO A 57 10.23 -7.64 -14.24
N PRO A 58 10.56 -8.00 -15.50
CA PRO A 58 11.67 -8.90 -15.80
C PRO A 58 12.95 -8.49 -15.06
N TYR A 59 13.70 -9.50 -14.56
CA TYR A 59 14.90 -9.24 -13.75
C TYR A 59 16.19 -9.22 -14.56
N ASN A 60 16.14 -9.67 -15.82
CA ASN A 60 17.31 -9.87 -16.67
C ASN A 60 18.34 -10.76 -15.96
N LEU A 61 17.93 -11.95 -15.56
CA LEU A 61 18.72 -12.84 -14.70
C LEU A 61 19.99 -13.34 -15.37
N GLN A 62 20.11 -13.26 -16.70
CA GLN A 62 21.28 -13.66 -17.50
C GLN A 62 21.78 -15.07 -17.12
N LEU A 63 20.82 -15.99 -16.92
CA LEU A 63 21.16 -17.36 -16.56
C LEU A 63 21.74 -18.08 -17.77
N THR A 64 23.04 -18.38 -17.72
CA THR A 64 23.69 -19.21 -18.71
C THR A 64 23.70 -20.66 -18.24
N GLY A 65 22.95 -21.53 -18.90
CA GLY A 65 22.95 -22.97 -18.72
C GLY A 65 22.04 -23.49 -17.59
N GLN A 66 21.85 -24.82 -17.61
CA GLN A 66 20.97 -25.52 -16.67
C GLN A 66 21.51 -25.47 -15.23
N LEU A 67 20.69 -25.04 -14.29
CA LEU A 67 20.95 -25.14 -12.87
C LEU A 67 20.54 -26.55 -12.38
N ARG A 68 21.45 -27.24 -11.69
CA ARG A 68 21.20 -28.56 -11.08
C ARG A 68 21.35 -28.52 -9.58
N ARG A 69 20.52 -29.27 -8.87
CA ARG A 69 20.65 -29.50 -7.42
C ARG A 69 21.80 -30.44 -7.15
N PRO A 70 22.24 -30.59 -5.90
CA PRO A 70 23.28 -31.60 -5.54
C PRO A 70 22.93 -33.05 -5.93
N ASP A 71 21.64 -33.39 -6.00
CA ASP A 71 21.11 -34.69 -6.43
C ASP A 71 21.01 -34.84 -7.95
N GLN A 72 21.61 -33.90 -8.72
CA GLN A 72 21.57 -33.83 -10.20
C GLN A 72 20.19 -33.50 -10.80
N SER A 73 19.13 -33.35 -10.02
CA SER A 73 17.84 -32.91 -10.54
C SER A 73 17.93 -31.48 -11.07
N LEU A 74 17.21 -31.20 -12.16
CA LEU A 74 17.13 -29.88 -12.74
C LEU A 74 16.41 -28.92 -11.77
N VAL A 75 16.95 -27.71 -11.62
CA VAL A 75 16.23 -26.60 -10.99
C VAL A 75 15.38 -25.99 -12.08
N ASP A 76 14.09 -25.94 -11.86
CA ASP A 76 13.16 -25.13 -12.65
C ASP A 76 13.51 -23.66 -12.39
N ALA A 77 14.43 -23.15 -13.20
CA ALA A 77 14.90 -21.78 -13.17
C ALA A 77 14.11 -20.95 -14.19
N VAL A 78 14.05 -19.65 -13.99
CA VAL A 78 13.48 -18.72 -14.96
C VAL A 78 14.47 -18.62 -16.13
N ASP A 79 14.20 -19.33 -17.21
CA ASP A 79 14.91 -19.28 -18.50
C ASP A 79 13.96 -18.89 -19.65
N ASP A 80 12.83 -18.29 -19.28
CA ASP A 80 11.81 -17.83 -20.21
C ASP A 80 12.31 -16.66 -21.08
N ASP A 81 11.92 -16.61 -22.33
CA ASP A 81 12.33 -15.59 -23.32
C ASP A 81 12.01 -14.15 -22.88
N TRP A 82 10.99 -13.97 -22.04
CA TRP A 82 10.60 -12.64 -21.52
C TRP A 82 11.59 -12.02 -20.53
N ASP A 83 12.51 -12.80 -19.95
CA ASP A 83 13.58 -12.33 -19.03
C ASP A 83 14.95 -12.24 -19.69
N GLN A 84 15.04 -12.36 -21.01
CA GLN A 84 16.28 -12.29 -21.78
C GLN A 84 16.38 -11.01 -22.57
N PHE A 85 17.50 -10.31 -22.44
CA PHE A 85 17.78 -9.06 -23.15
C PHE A 85 19.19 -9.13 -23.75
N ASP A 86 19.34 -8.63 -24.98
CA ASP A 86 20.60 -8.63 -25.69
C ASP A 86 21.64 -7.68 -25.04
N SER A 87 21.15 -6.62 -24.37
CA SER A 87 22.00 -5.64 -23.71
C SER A 87 21.32 -4.97 -22.52
N PHE A 88 22.13 -4.40 -21.62
CA PHE A 88 21.60 -3.51 -20.57
C PHE A 88 20.96 -2.25 -21.14
N ALA A 89 21.39 -1.77 -22.31
CA ALA A 89 20.76 -0.60 -22.94
C ALA A 89 19.33 -0.89 -23.38
N GLU A 90 19.07 -2.07 -23.92
CA GLU A 90 17.72 -2.53 -24.27
C GLU A 90 16.84 -2.67 -23.03
N TYR A 91 17.36 -3.31 -21.98
CA TYR A 91 16.67 -3.43 -20.70
C TYR A 91 16.31 -2.06 -20.10
N ASP A 92 17.27 -1.12 -20.15
CA ASP A 92 17.06 0.24 -19.65
C ASP A 92 16.02 1.01 -20.49
N ALA A 93 16.02 0.83 -21.82
CA ALA A 93 15.05 1.45 -22.71
C ALA A 93 13.62 0.93 -22.43
N LEU A 94 13.45 -0.39 -22.30
CA LEU A 94 12.17 -0.98 -21.93
C LEU A 94 11.72 -0.46 -20.56
N SER A 95 12.63 -0.45 -19.58
CA SER A 95 12.32 -0.02 -18.22
C SER A 95 11.92 1.44 -18.17
N ALA A 96 12.60 2.33 -18.89
CA ALA A 96 12.23 3.73 -18.99
C ALA A 96 10.85 3.91 -19.64
N ALA A 97 10.53 3.12 -20.66
CA ALA A 97 9.27 3.22 -21.37
C ALA A 97 8.07 2.87 -20.48
N TRP A 98 8.06 1.70 -19.83
CA TRP A 98 6.93 1.32 -18.98
C TRP A 98 6.84 2.17 -17.70
N LEU A 99 7.96 2.60 -17.10
CA LEU A 99 7.95 3.51 -15.96
C LEU A 99 7.37 4.88 -16.31
N SER A 100 7.70 5.40 -17.52
CA SER A 100 7.15 6.67 -18.01
C SER A 100 5.63 6.59 -18.18
N GLU A 101 5.13 5.51 -18.77
CA GLU A 101 3.70 5.27 -18.89
C GLU A 101 3.02 5.12 -17.53
N CYS A 102 3.60 4.35 -16.61
CA CYS A 102 3.08 4.24 -15.24
C CYS A 102 3.01 5.61 -14.56
N ARG A 103 4.02 6.47 -14.75
CA ARG A 103 4.01 7.84 -14.20
C ARG A 103 2.88 8.69 -14.80
N ARG A 104 2.62 8.58 -16.11
CA ARG A 104 1.50 9.26 -16.77
C ARG A 104 0.16 8.84 -16.20
N ILE A 105 -0.05 7.51 -16.05
CA ILE A 105 -1.29 6.89 -15.63
C ILE A 105 -1.59 7.11 -14.13
N LEU A 106 -0.56 7.21 -13.28
CA LEU A 106 -0.72 7.51 -11.87
C LEU A 106 -1.42 8.85 -11.65
N LYS A 107 -2.39 8.88 -10.74
CA LYS A 107 -3.00 10.12 -10.23
C LYS A 107 -1.93 11.04 -9.62
N PRO A 108 -2.21 12.35 -9.43
CA PRO A 108 -1.23 13.28 -8.83
C PRO A 108 -0.69 12.79 -7.47
N ASP A 109 -1.55 12.22 -6.64
CA ASP A 109 -1.21 11.69 -5.30
C ASP A 109 -0.89 10.17 -5.32
N GLY A 110 -0.75 9.58 -6.51
CA GLY A 110 -0.45 8.16 -6.69
C GLY A 110 1.00 7.81 -6.36
N ALA A 111 1.23 6.53 -6.12
CA ALA A 111 2.53 5.98 -5.80
C ALA A 111 2.84 4.71 -6.62
N ILE A 112 4.10 4.38 -6.73
CA ILE A 112 4.60 3.16 -7.38
C ILE A 112 5.42 2.33 -6.41
N TRP A 113 5.26 1.01 -6.50
CA TRP A 113 6.12 0.02 -5.90
C TRP A 113 6.72 -0.84 -7.00
N VAL A 114 8.03 -1.00 -6.99
CA VAL A 114 8.73 -1.89 -7.93
C VAL A 114 9.60 -2.84 -7.14
N ILE A 115 9.36 -4.15 -7.33
CA ILE A 115 10.19 -5.18 -6.71
C ILE A 115 11.28 -5.64 -7.68
N GLY A 116 12.44 -5.99 -7.15
CA GLY A 116 13.54 -6.53 -7.93
C GLY A 116 14.61 -7.18 -7.06
N SER A 117 15.53 -7.86 -7.75
CA SER A 117 16.72 -8.42 -7.15
C SER A 117 17.95 -7.56 -7.47
N TYR A 118 19.13 -7.95 -6.96
CA TYR A 118 20.39 -7.27 -7.25
C TYR A 118 20.75 -7.22 -8.75
N HIS A 119 20.07 -8.00 -9.60
CA HIS A 119 20.30 -7.97 -11.05
C HIS A 119 19.75 -6.68 -11.70
N ASN A 120 18.61 -6.18 -11.23
CA ASN A 120 17.89 -5.11 -11.91
C ASN A 120 17.56 -3.90 -11.03
N ILE A 121 17.43 -4.08 -9.71
CA ILE A 121 16.82 -3.04 -8.86
C ILE A 121 17.58 -1.71 -8.85
N PHE A 122 18.91 -1.73 -8.98
CA PHE A 122 19.72 -0.51 -9.04
C PHE A 122 19.49 0.27 -10.33
N ARG A 123 19.29 -0.43 -11.47
CA ARG A 123 18.96 0.21 -12.76
C ARG A 123 17.57 0.81 -12.73
N ILE A 124 16.61 0.05 -12.21
CA ILE A 124 15.23 0.50 -12.01
C ILE A 124 15.20 1.72 -11.07
N GLY A 125 15.92 1.69 -9.96
CA GLY A 125 16.00 2.80 -9.01
C GLY A 125 16.55 4.09 -9.65
N LYS A 126 17.60 3.97 -10.48
CA LYS A 126 18.12 5.11 -11.25
C LYS A 126 17.03 5.70 -12.17
N GLN A 127 16.34 4.86 -12.91
CA GLN A 127 15.33 5.33 -13.86
C GLN A 127 14.10 5.94 -13.18
N ILE A 128 13.67 5.42 -12.04
CA ILE A 128 12.61 6.01 -11.22
C ILE A 128 12.99 7.45 -10.85
N GLN A 129 14.26 7.69 -10.42
CA GLN A 129 14.73 9.02 -10.08
C GLN A 129 14.85 9.92 -11.31
N ASP A 130 15.42 9.43 -12.40
CA ASP A 130 15.59 10.20 -13.66
C ASP A 130 14.25 10.64 -14.26
N LEU A 131 13.20 9.82 -14.11
CA LEU A 131 11.85 10.15 -14.54
C LEU A 131 11.11 11.12 -13.59
N GLY A 132 11.72 11.52 -12.49
CA GLY A 132 11.18 12.51 -11.56
C GLY A 132 10.13 11.98 -10.60
N PHE A 133 10.14 10.67 -10.29
CA PHE A 133 9.46 10.16 -9.13
C PHE A 133 10.15 10.60 -7.85
N TRP A 134 9.41 10.75 -6.77
CA TRP A 134 9.93 11.07 -5.45
C TRP A 134 10.11 9.81 -4.62
N MET A 135 11.37 9.43 -4.36
CA MET A 135 11.69 8.23 -3.57
C MET A 135 11.21 8.39 -2.13
N LEU A 136 10.45 7.42 -1.64
CA LEU A 136 9.94 7.38 -0.26
C LEU A 136 10.76 6.44 0.61
N ASN A 137 10.91 5.18 0.17
CA ASN A 137 11.74 4.17 0.84
C ASN A 137 12.27 3.13 -0.16
N ASP A 138 13.36 2.49 0.22
CA ASP A 138 13.70 1.14 -0.16
C ASP A 138 13.29 0.17 0.95
N ILE A 139 12.65 -0.93 0.60
CA ILE A 139 12.22 -1.95 1.54
C ILE A 139 12.94 -3.26 1.21
N ILE A 140 13.58 -3.85 2.21
CA ILE A 140 14.25 -5.13 2.07
C ILE A 140 13.30 -6.24 2.50
N TRP A 141 12.77 -7.00 1.53
CA TRP A 141 12.06 -8.23 1.83
C TRP A 141 13.06 -9.35 2.12
N ARG A 142 13.26 -9.65 3.40
CA ARG A 142 14.08 -10.77 3.89
C ARG A 142 13.26 -12.04 3.85
N LYS A 143 13.72 -13.01 3.05
CA LYS A 143 13.06 -14.30 2.88
C LYS A 143 13.34 -15.19 4.09
N THR A 144 12.29 -15.74 4.71
CA THR A 144 12.45 -16.67 5.85
C THR A 144 13.02 -18.02 5.42
N ASN A 145 12.80 -18.40 4.15
CA ASN A 145 13.15 -19.68 3.56
C ASN A 145 13.77 -19.50 2.16
N PRO A 146 14.91 -18.78 2.04
CA PRO A 146 15.54 -18.53 0.74
C PRO A 146 16.06 -19.82 0.13
N MET A 147 16.03 -19.91 -1.21
CA MET A 147 16.66 -21.02 -1.90
C MET A 147 18.19 -20.95 -1.72
N PRO A 148 18.84 -22.06 -1.37
CA PRO A 148 20.30 -22.10 -1.20
C PRO A 148 21.03 -21.87 -2.52
N ASN A 149 22.27 -21.37 -2.45
CA ASN A 149 23.14 -21.34 -3.61
C ASN A 149 23.74 -22.73 -3.83
N PHE A 150 23.19 -23.51 -4.75
CA PHE A 150 23.56 -24.89 -4.98
C PHE A 150 25.03 -25.10 -5.40
N ARG A 151 25.66 -24.09 -6.04
CA ARG A 151 27.06 -24.16 -6.44
C ARG A 151 28.04 -23.74 -5.34
N GLY A 152 27.56 -23.18 -4.22
CA GLY A 152 28.38 -22.75 -3.10
C GLY A 152 29.43 -21.66 -3.42
N ARG A 153 29.26 -20.92 -4.52
CA ARG A 153 30.25 -19.95 -5.02
C ARG A 153 29.93 -18.48 -4.67
N ARG A 154 28.78 -18.25 -4.05
CA ARG A 154 28.31 -16.91 -3.59
C ARG A 154 27.30 -17.09 -2.46
N PHE A 155 26.98 -16.00 -1.79
CA PHE A 155 25.96 -16.01 -0.74
C PHE A 155 24.59 -16.42 -1.26
N THR A 156 23.78 -17.03 -0.39
CA THR A 156 22.36 -17.28 -0.65
C THR A 156 21.65 -15.96 -0.88
N ASN A 157 20.85 -15.88 -1.96
CA ASN A 157 20.04 -14.71 -2.25
C ASN A 157 18.83 -14.63 -1.29
N ALA A 158 19.08 -14.12 -0.09
CA ALA A 158 18.15 -14.14 1.03
C ALA A 158 17.19 -12.94 1.06
N HIS A 159 17.26 -12.00 0.11
CA HIS A 159 16.36 -10.85 0.06
C HIS A 159 16.08 -10.38 -1.37
N GLU A 160 15.01 -9.62 -1.50
CA GLU A 160 14.70 -8.77 -2.63
C GLU A 160 14.42 -7.36 -2.13
N THR A 161 14.57 -6.38 -3.00
CA THR A 161 14.33 -4.97 -2.66
C THR A 161 13.07 -4.48 -3.35
N LEU A 162 12.22 -3.76 -2.61
CA LEU A 162 11.11 -3.01 -3.18
C LEU A 162 11.44 -1.52 -3.09
N ILE A 163 11.33 -0.82 -4.20
CA ILE A 163 11.41 0.65 -4.24
C ILE A 163 9.99 1.19 -4.16
N TRP A 164 9.76 2.07 -3.20
CA TRP A 164 8.51 2.81 -3.06
C TRP A 164 8.74 4.28 -3.36
N ALA A 165 7.99 4.82 -4.33
CA ALA A 165 8.11 6.20 -4.75
C ALA A 165 6.73 6.83 -5.01
N ALA A 166 6.59 8.11 -4.71
CA ALA A 166 5.44 8.92 -5.08
C ALA A 166 5.63 9.49 -6.49
N LYS A 167 4.54 9.86 -7.17
CA LYS A 167 4.57 10.45 -8.51
C LYS A 167 5.43 11.71 -8.59
N SER A 168 5.44 12.53 -7.52
CA SER A 168 6.23 13.76 -7.40
C SER A 168 6.49 14.11 -5.93
N SER A 169 7.36 15.09 -5.67
CA SER A 169 7.63 15.62 -4.32
C SER A 169 6.39 16.24 -3.65
N ASP A 170 5.45 16.76 -4.44
CA ASP A 170 4.26 17.43 -3.94
C ASP A 170 3.07 16.50 -3.74
N ALA A 171 3.22 15.22 -4.12
CA ALA A 171 2.17 14.22 -4.00
C ALA A 171 1.78 13.97 -2.54
N LYS A 172 0.48 14.00 -2.26
CA LYS A 172 -0.09 13.63 -0.96
C LYS A 172 -0.40 12.14 -0.93
N TYR A 173 0.65 11.34 -1.11
CA TYR A 173 0.52 9.89 -1.17
C TYR A 173 -0.13 9.29 0.09
N THR A 174 -0.79 8.16 -0.09
CA THR A 174 -1.39 7.42 1.02
C THR A 174 -0.31 6.63 1.78
N PHE A 175 -0.26 6.79 3.12
CA PHE A 175 0.46 5.89 4.02
C PHE A 175 -0.40 5.59 5.25
N ASN A 176 -0.85 4.36 5.39
CA ASN A 176 -1.75 3.93 6.45
C ASN A 176 -0.94 3.52 7.69
N TYR A 177 -0.40 4.52 8.39
CA TYR A 177 0.50 4.35 9.52
C TYR A 177 -0.08 3.46 10.63
N ASP A 178 -1.34 3.65 10.99
CA ASP A 178 -1.98 2.90 12.08
C ASP A 178 -2.21 1.43 11.70
N ALA A 179 -2.57 1.14 10.44
CA ALA A 179 -2.66 -0.22 9.93
C ALA A 179 -1.29 -0.92 9.97
N MET A 180 -0.23 -0.21 9.57
CA MET A 180 1.14 -0.75 9.64
C MET A 180 1.59 -1.01 11.07
N LYS A 181 1.23 -0.14 12.02
CA LYS A 181 1.49 -0.38 13.45
C LYS A 181 0.72 -1.59 13.98
N ALA A 182 -0.54 -1.75 13.61
CA ALA A 182 -1.35 -2.90 14.03
C ALA A 182 -0.75 -4.23 13.54
N LEU A 183 -0.21 -4.25 12.31
CA LEU A 183 0.52 -5.41 11.77
C LEU A 183 1.86 -5.68 12.45
N ASN A 184 2.39 -4.74 13.25
CA ASN A 184 3.69 -4.81 13.90
C ASN A 184 3.57 -4.60 15.42
N GLU A 185 2.59 -5.25 16.05
CA GLU A 185 2.40 -5.28 17.52
C GLU A 185 2.32 -3.88 18.16
N GLY A 186 1.78 -2.89 17.43
CA GLY A 186 1.68 -1.50 17.87
C GLY A 186 2.94 -0.67 17.67
N LEU A 187 4.03 -1.26 17.17
CA LEU A 187 5.28 -0.56 16.86
C LEU A 187 5.29 -0.07 15.41
N GLN A 188 6.05 0.99 15.15
CA GLN A 188 6.23 1.48 13.78
C GLN A 188 6.83 0.38 12.90
N MET A 189 6.20 0.14 11.72
CA MET A 189 6.71 -0.82 10.75
C MET A 189 8.06 -0.35 10.20
N ARG A 190 9.02 -1.26 10.16
CA ARG A 190 10.36 -1.03 9.64
C ARG A 190 10.43 -1.34 8.14
N SER A 191 11.50 -0.92 7.49
CA SER A 191 11.76 -1.18 6.06
C SER A 191 12.42 -2.55 5.79
N ASP A 192 12.65 -3.37 6.80
CA ASP A 192 13.16 -4.75 6.67
C ASP A 192 12.04 -5.75 7.00
N TRP A 193 11.37 -6.25 5.96
CA TRP A 193 10.23 -7.16 6.12
C TRP A 193 10.68 -8.62 6.11
N TYR A 194 10.33 -9.37 7.14
CA TYR A 194 10.66 -10.78 7.27
C TYR A 194 9.43 -11.63 6.90
N LEU A 195 9.38 -12.14 5.66
CA LEU A 195 8.24 -12.88 5.09
C LEU A 195 8.73 -14.08 4.29
N PRO A 196 7.97 -15.21 4.27
CA PRO A 196 8.31 -16.36 3.45
C PRO A 196 8.16 -16.05 1.95
N ILE A 197 8.87 -16.81 1.12
CA ILE A 197 8.54 -16.93 -0.30
C ILE A 197 7.21 -17.68 -0.43
N CYS A 198 6.53 -17.51 -1.58
CA CYS A 198 5.31 -18.26 -1.89
C CYS A 198 5.59 -19.77 -1.86
N ASN A 199 4.86 -20.51 -1.01
CA ASN A 199 4.99 -21.94 -0.83
C ASN A 199 3.67 -22.58 -0.37
N GLY A 200 3.68 -23.91 -0.18
CA GLY A 200 2.56 -24.67 0.36
C GLY A 200 1.27 -24.52 -0.48
N SER A 201 0.15 -24.34 0.19
CA SER A 201 -1.19 -24.23 -0.43
C SER A 201 -1.40 -22.92 -1.21
N GLU A 202 -0.61 -21.88 -0.92
CA GLU A 202 -0.67 -20.60 -1.64
C GLU A 202 -0.11 -20.72 -3.06
N ARG A 203 0.84 -21.63 -3.26
CA ARG A 203 1.48 -21.80 -4.56
C ARG A 203 0.53 -22.49 -5.53
N LEU A 204 0.27 -21.82 -6.63
CA LEU A 204 -0.54 -22.35 -7.72
C LEU A 204 0.21 -23.53 -8.40
N LYS A 205 -0.53 -24.57 -8.69
CA LYS A 205 -0.04 -25.78 -9.36
C LYS A 205 -0.66 -25.90 -10.73
N ASP A 206 0.10 -26.41 -11.66
CA ASP A 206 -0.38 -26.86 -12.97
C ASP A 206 -1.06 -28.22 -12.90
N ASP A 207 -1.60 -28.70 -14.01
CA ASP A 207 -2.29 -29.98 -14.11
C ASP A 207 -1.38 -31.19 -13.81
N SER A 208 -0.07 -31.02 -13.90
CA SER A 208 0.93 -32.05 -13.56
C SER A 208 1.32 -32.02 -12.06
N GLY A 209 0.81 -31.06 -11.29
CA GLY A 209 1.16 -30.83 -9.89
C GLY A 209 2.47 -30.03 -9.73
N GLY A 210 3.08 -29.58 -10.82
CA GLY A 210 4.21 -28.68 -10.85
C GLY A 210 3.85 -27.25 -10.47
N LYS A 211 4.83 -26.33 -10.53
CA LYS A 211 4.57 -24.89 -10.30
C LYS A 211 3.89 -24.30 -11.54
N ALA A 212 2.71 -23.75 -11.39
CA ALA A 212 2.01 -23.06 -12.46
C ALA A 212 2.69 -21.75 -12.89
N HIS A 213 3.46 -21.11 -11.99
CA HIS A 213 4.25 -19.90 -12.28
C HIS A 213 5.59 -19.96 -11.48
N PRO A 214 6.75 -19.74 -12.11
CA PRO A 214 8.05 -19.93 -11.46
C PRO A 214 8.32 -18.93 -10.34
N THR A 215 7.89 -17.67 -10.50
CA THR A 215 8.21 -16.53 -9.62
C THR A 215 7.00 -15.95 -8.89
N GLN A 216 5.94 -16.75 -8.64
CA GLN A 216 4.76 -16.25 -7.91
C GLN A 216 5.16 -15.54 -6.62
N LYS A 217 4.74 -14.27 -6.45
CA LYS A 217 4.97 -13.49 -5.23
C LYS A 217 3.98 -13.89 -4.13
N PRO A 218 4.40 -13.87 -2.85
CA PRO A 218 3.52 -14.21 -1.73
C PRO A 218 2.45 -13.15 -1.50
N GLU A 219 1.22 -13.60 -1.20
CA GLU A 219 0.08 -12.71 -0.95
C GLU A 219 0.33 -11.77 0.23
N ASN A 220 1.02 -12.24 1.28
CA ASN A 220 1.34 -11.41 2.45
C ASN A 220 2.23 -10.22 2.12
N LEU A 221 3.11 -10.33 1.12
CA LEU A 221 3.92 -9.21 0.63
C LEU A 221 3.02 -8.16 -0.01
N LEU A 222 2.16 -8.59 -0.94
CA LEU A 222 1.21 -7.71 -1.64
C LEU A 222 0.18 -7.11 -0.68
N ALA A 223 -0.31 -7.89 0.28
CA ALA A 223 -1.23 -7.38 1.30
C ALA A 223 -0.60 -6.22 2.10
N ARG A 224 0.66 -6.37 2.50
CA ARG A 224 1.38 -5.30 3.21
C ARG A 224 1.57 -4.05 2.35
N VAL A 225 1.95 -4.20 1.08
CA VAL A 225 2.07 -3.11 0.11
C VAL A 225 0.73 -2.37 -0.05
N LEU A 226 -0.35 -3.10 -0.33
CA LEU A 226 -1.66 -2.51 -0.59
C LEU A 226 -2.26 -1.88 0.68
N LEU A 227 -2.16 -2.54 1.84
CA LEU A 227 -2.60 -1.98 3.11
C LEU A 227 -1.82 -0.72 3.49
N ALA A 228 -0.51 -0.66 3.19
CA ALA A 228 0.30 0.51 3.48
C ALA A 228 -0.08 1.74 2.64
N SER A 229 -0.39 1.55 1.35
CA SER A 229 -0.37 2.62 0.35
C SER A 229 -1.66 2.82 -0.44
N THR A 230 -2.77 2.15 -0.06
CA THR A 230 -4.09 2.30 -0.70
C THR A 230 -5.23 2.32 0.30
N LYS A 231 -6.41 2.74 -0.17
CA LYS A 231 -7.70 2.71 0.54
C LYS A 231 -8.66 1.77 -0.20
N ARG A 232 -9.78 1.40 0.43
CA ARG A 232 -10.89 0.69 -0.25
C ARG A 232 -11.35 1.51 -1.47
N GLY A 233 -11.62 0.82 -2.58
CA GLY A 233 -12.06 1.44 -3.83
C GLY A 233 -10.94 2.04 -4.67
N ASP A 234 -9.70 2.15 -4.19
CA ASP A 234 -8.55 2.57 -4.98
C ASP A 234 -8.25 1.56 -6.10
N ILE A 235 -7.67 2.04 -7.19
CA ILE A 235 -7.33 1.24 -8.36
C ILE A 235 -5.85 0.94 -8.35
N VAL A 236 -5.51 -0.35 -8.37
CA VAL A 236 -4.14 -0.87 -8.41
C VAL A 236 -3.85 -1.38 -9.82
N LEU A 237 -2.81 -0.86 -10.45
CA LEU A 237 -2.29 -1.35 -11.74
C LEU A 237 -1.07 -2.24 -11.51
N ASP A 238 -1.05 -3.38 -12.19
CA ASP A 238 0.13 -4.25 -12.27
C ASP A 238 0.44 -4.53 -13.75
N PRO A 239 1.50 -3.93 -14.31
CA PRO A 239 1.86 -4.10 -15.71
C PRO A 239 2.55 -5.43 -16.04
N PHE A 240 2.85 -6.26 -15.01
CA PHE A 240 3.51 -7.57 -15.14
C PHE A 240 2.77 -8.59 -14.28
N PHE A 241 1.52 -8.88 -14.64
CA PHE A 241 0.52 -9.47 -13.74
C PHE A 241 0.80 -10.91 -13.34
N GLY A 242 1.45 -11.69 -14.20
CA GLY A 242 1.82 -13.09 -13.96
C GLY A 242 0.65 -13.93 -13.45
N SER A 243 0.85 -14.56 -12.30
CA SER A 243 -0.17 -15.41 -11.65
C SER A 243 -1.32 -14.64 -10.96
N GLY A 244 -1.39 -13.32 -11.10
CA GLY A 244 -2.47 -12.49 -10.59
C GLY A 244 -2.50 -12.27 -9.07
N THR A 245 -1.35 -12.37 -8.39
CA THR A 245 -1.29 -12.16 -6.93
C THR A 245 -1.77 -10.76 -6.54
N THR A 246 -1.37 -9.72 -7.29
CA THR A 246 -1.80 -8.34 -7.06
C THR A 246 -3.32 -8.20 -7.15
N GLY A 247 -3.95 -8.76 -8.18
CA GLY A 247 -5.41 -8.72 -8.34
C GLY A 247 -6.17 -9.51 -7.28
N ALA A 248 -5.66 -10.69 -6.90
CA ALA A 248 -6.25 -11.51 -5.85
C ALA A 248 -6.26 -10.77 -4.51
N VAL A 249 -5.14 -10.15 -4.15
CA VAL A 249 -5.03 -9.37 -2.91
C VAL A 249 -5.83 -8.07 -2.99
N ALA A 250 -5.81 -7.35 -4.11
CA ALA A 250 -6.61 -6.15 -4.32
C ALA A 250 -8.10 -6.44 -4.11
N LYS A 251 -8.66 -7.47 -4.77
CA LYS A 251 -10.04 -7.89 -4.62
C LYS A 251 -10.36 -8.28 -3.17
N ARG A 252 -9.49 -9.08 -2.52
CA ARG A 252 -9.68 -9.48 -1.12
C ARG A 252 -9.79 -8.28 -0.19
N LEU A 253 -8.96 -7.26 -0.40
CA LEU A 253 -8.92 -6.06 0.42
C LEU A 253 -9.92 -4.96 -0.01
N GLY A 254 -10.82 -5.23 -0.97
CA GLY A 254 -11.81 -4.27 -1.46
C GLY A 254 -11.22 -3.14 -2.30
N ARG A 255 -10.09 -3.38 -2.99
CA ARG A 255 -9.50 -2.51 -4.00
C ARG A 255 -9.87 -3.03 -5.39
N HIS A 256 -9.89 -2.13 -6.36
CA HIS A 256 -9.98 -2.50 -7.77
C HIS A 256 -8.60 -2.81 -8.34
N TYR A 257 -8.56 -3.59 -9.42
CA TYR A 257 -7.30 -3.92 -10.08
C TYR A 257 -7.41 -3.78 -11.60
N ILE A 258 -6.26 -3.54 -12.22
CA ILE A 258 -6.01 -3.67 -13.64
C ILE A 258 -4.71 -4.44 -13.76
N GLY A 259 -4.75 -5.65 -14.33
CA GLY A 259 -3.57 -6.46 -14.61
C GLY A 259 -3.26 -6.47 -16.09
N ILE A 260 -1.99 -6.44 -16.48
CA ILE A 260 -1.56 -6.64 -17.85
C ILE A 260 -0.67 -7.88 -17.91
N GLU A 261 -0.98 -8.82 -18.80
CA GLU A 261 -0.25 -10.06 -18.94
C GLU A 261 -0.24 -10.50 -20.41
N GLN A 262 0.92 -10.86 -20.92
CA GLN A 262 1.05 -11.27 -22.33
C GLN A 262 0.83 -12.76 -22.54
N ASP A 263 1.10 -13.60 -21.54
CA ASP A 263 0.92 -15.05 -21.66
C ASP A 263 -0.53 -15.45 -21.36
N LYS A 264 -1.19 -16.00 -22.36
CA LYS A 264 -2.59 -16.48 -22.26
C LYS A 264 -2.81 -17.50 -21.14
N LYS A 265 -1.83 -18.32 -20.86
CA LYS A 265 -1.91 -19.33 -19.77
C LYS A 265 -1.96 -18.61 -18.41
N TYR A 266 -1.12 -17.58 -18.22
CA TYR A 266 -1.11 -16.81 -17.00
C TYR A 266 -2.38 -15.94 -16.87
N VAL A 267 -2.90 -15.39 -17.97
CA VAL A 267 -4.20 -14.70 -17.98
C VAL A 267 -5.32 -15.63 -17.50
N ALA A 268 -5.40 -16.85 -18.03
CA ALA A 268 -6.41 -17.84 -17.63
C ALA A 268 -6.25 -18.24 -16.15
N LEU A 269 -5.02 -18.53 -15.72
CA LEU A 269 -4.68 -18.89 -14.34
C LEU A 269 -5.05 -17.79 -13.34
N ALA A 270 -4.68 -16.54 -13.63
CA ALA A 270 -4.99 -15.38 -12.81
C ALA A 270 -6.50 -15.13 -12.74
N SER A 271 -7.20 -15.24 -13.86
CA SER A 271 -8.66 -15.09 -13.93
C SER A 271 -9.38 -16.12 -13.06
N GLN A 272 -8.99 -17.39 -13.14
CA GLN A 272 -9.55 -18.47 -12.33
C GLN A 272 -9.28 -18.25 -10.84
N ARG A 273 -8.05 -17.88 -10.47
CA ARG A 273 -7.67 -17.57 -9.09
C ARG A 273 -8.52 -16.45 -8.52
N ILE A 274 -8.60 -15.32 -9.23
CA ILE A 274 -9.28 -14.12 -8.75
C ILE A 274 -10.80 -14.33 -8.67
N ALA A 275 -11.38 -15.15 -9.57
CA ALA A 275 -12.80 -15.49 -9.50
C ALA A 275 -13.19 -16.12 -8.16
N GLN A 276 -12.32 -16.91 -7.54
CA GLN A 276 -12.55 -17.59 -6.27
C GLN A 276 -12.38 -16.69 -5.03
N ILE A 277 -11.78 -15.50 -5.18
CA ILE A 277 -11.53 -14.61 -4.04
C ILE A 277 -12.82 -13.92 -3.60
N GLN A 278 -13.12 -14.02 -2.31
CA GLN A 278 -14.16 -13.25 -1.65
C GLN A 278 -13.54 -12.01 -0.98
N PRO A 279 -14.12 -10.81 -1.17
CA PRO A 279 -13.70 -9.61 -0.45
C PRO A 279 -13.90 -9.77 1.06
N LEU A 280 -12.97 -9.24 1.85
CA LEU A 280 -13.15 -9.11 3.30
C LEU A 280 -14.18 -8.00 3.57
N VAL A 281 -15.24 -8.32 4.33
CA VAL A 281 -16.34 -7.38 4.62
C VAL A 281 -16.04 -6.58 5.89
N ASP A 282 -15.60 -7.24 6.96
CA ASP A 282 -15.34 -6.64 8.28
C ASP A 282 -13.94 -7.02 8.76
N ASP A 283 -12.94 -6.23 8.36
CA ASP A 283 -11.57 -6.41 8.81
C ASP A 283 -11.10 -5.14 9.53
N ALA A 284 -10.70 -5.28 10.80
CA ALA A 284 -10.22 -4.19 11.64
C ALA A 284 -9.01 -3.45 11.03
N LEU A 285 -8.17 -4.14 10.23
CA LEU A 285 -7.06 -3.49 9.52
C LEU A 285 -7.55 -2.59 8.38
N LEU A 286 -8.64 -2.99 7.70
CA LEU A 286 -9.25 -2.16 6.65
C LEU A 286 -9.88 -0.90 7.26
N ASP A 287 -10.51 -1.00 8.41
CA ASP A 287 -11.06 0.14 9.15
C ASP A 287 -9.97 1.13 9.56
N LEU A 288 -8.78 0.65 9.92
CA LEU A 288 -7.64 1.50 10.23
C LEU A 288 -7.14 2.28 9.02
N THR A 289 -7.30 1.76 7.79
CA THR A 289 -6.94 2.50 6.56
C THR A 289 -7.93 3.64 6.27
N GLU A 290 -9.17 3.55 6.72
CA GLU A 290 -10.21 4.57 6.52
C GLU A 290 -10.18 5.66 7.61
N LYS A 291 -9.78 5.32 8.84
CA LYS A 291 -9.77 6.25 10.01
C LYS A 291 -8.93 7.52 9.78
N ARG A 292 -7.89 7.48 8.97
CA ARG A 292 -7.07 8.67 8.65
C ARG A 292 -7.78 9.71 7.80
N ALA A 293 -8.86 9.37 7.12
CA ALA A 293 -9.67 10.33 6.36
C ALA A 293 -10.56 11.21 7.27
N GLN A 294 -10.64 10.89 8.57
CA GLN A 294 -11.51 11.62 9.49
C GLN A 294 -10.83 12.91 10.01
N PRO A 295 -11.58 14.01 10.15
CA PRO A 295 -11.05 15.27 10.69
C PRO A 295 -10.38 15.07 12.05
N ARG A 296 -9.27 15.78 12.28
CA ARG A 296 -8.63 15.81 13.60
C ARG A 296 -9.61 16.41 14.61
N VAL A 297 -9.90 15.68 15.67
CA VAL A 297 -10.68 16.17 16.81
C VAL A 297 -9.70 16.46 17.95
N PRO A 298 -9.50 17.73 18.35
CA PRO A 298 -8.69 18.05 19.52
C PRO A 298 -9.39 17.53 20.79
N PHE A 299 -8.61 17.19 21.82
CA PHE A 299 -9.19 16.66 23.07
C PHE A 299 -10.19 17.63 23.71
N GLY A 300 -9.93 18.95 23.65
CA GLY A 300 -10.83 19.99 24.12
C GLY A 300 -12.22 19.94 23.49
N ALA A 301 -12.33 19.49 22.24
CA ALA A 301 -13.63 19.38 21.58
C ALA A 301 -14.59 18.37 22.25
N LEU A 302 -14.05 17.34 22.93
CA LEU A 302 -14.90 16.44 23.73
C LEU A 302 -15.49 17.14 24.96
N ILE A 303 -14.78 18.12 25.51
CA ILE A 303 -15.23 18.92 26.65
C ILE A 303 -16.27 19.94 26.16
N GLU A 304 -15.98 20.67 25.10
CA GLU A 304 -16.89 21.63 24.47
C GLU A 304 -18.18 20.96 23.97
N GLY A 305 -18.06 19.75 23.41
CA GLY A 305 -19.20 18.94 22.96
C GLY A 305 -19.96 18.22 24.08
N GLY A 306 -19.59 18.42 25.35
CA GLY A 306 -20.29 17.83 26.49
C GLY A 306 -20.08 16.33 26.68
N LEU A 307 -19.19 15.71 25.91
CA LEU A 307 -18.84 14.31 26.03
C LEU A 307 -17.91 14.02 27.23
N LEU A 308 -17.15 14.99 27.65
CA LEU A 308 -16.36 15.02 28.88
C LEU A 308 -16.61 16.35 29.61
N ARG A 309 -16.26 16.41 30.89
CA ARG A 309 -16.39 17.63 31.69
C ARG A 309 -15.08 17.97 32.37
N THR A 310 -14.79 19.24 32.58
CA THR A 310 -13.75 19.68 33.48
C THR A 310 -13.98 19.05 34.86
N GLY A 311 -12.95 18.44 35.43
CA GLY A 311 -13.03 17.73 36.71
C GLY A 311 -13.25 16.20 36.56
N ASP A 312 -13.67 15.69 35.39
CA ASP A 312 -13.74 14.26 35.16
C ASP A 312 -12.37 13.61 35.37
N THR A 313 -12.39 12.40 35.92
CA THR A 313 -11.17 11.62 36.16
C THR A 313 -11.02 10.58 35.05
N LEU A 314 -9.92 10.65 34.36
CA LEU A 314 -9.47 9.63 33.43
C LEU A 314 -8.55 8.65 34.13
N PHE A 315 -8.52 7.41 33.70
CA PHE A 315 -7.66 6.35 34.22
C PHE A 315 -7.11 5.49 33.08
N ASP A 316 -5.97 4.87 33.30
CA ASP A 316 -5.43 3.84 32.40
C ASP A 316 -6.24 2.54 32.54
N LYS A 317 -6.15 1.64 31.57
CA LYS A 317 -6.90 0.37 31.55
C LYS A 317 -6.67 -0.51 32.79
N THR A 318 -5.53 -0.37 33.46
CA THR A 318 -5.22 -1.12 34.69
C THR A 318 -5.74 -0.42 35.96
N GLY A 319 -6.14 0.84 35.87
CA GLY A 319 -6.54 1.67 36.98
C GLY A 319 -5.37 2.16 37.87
N GLN A 320 -4.13 1.90 37.44
CA GLN A 320 -2.91 2.29 38.18
C GLN A 320 -2.70 3.80 38.16
N PHE A 321 -2.94 4.43 37.02
CA PHE A 321 -2.75 5.88 36.86
C PHE A 321 -4.08 6.59 36.69
N GLN A 322 -4.21 7.72 37.37
CA GLN A 322 -5.40 8.55 37.30
C GLN A 322 -5.03 10.02 37.12
N ALA A 323 -5.76 10.74 36.29
CA ALA A 323 -5.59 12.16 36.06
C ALA A 323 -6.93 12.87 35.89
N ARG A 324 -7.06 14.08 36.39
CA ARG A 324 -8.25 14.92 36.33
C ARG A 324 -8.13 15.89 35.14
N ILE A 325 -9.23 16.10 34.43
CA ILE A 325 -9.31 17.08 33.34
C ILE A 325 -9.37 18.49 33.92
N ARG A 326 -8.49 19.37 33.47
CA ARG A 326 -8.47 20.80 33.80
C ARG A 326 -9.30 21.61 32.79
N ALA A 327 -9.57 22.88 33.16
CA ALA A 327 -10.35 23.79 32.31
C ALA A 327 -9.69 24.11 30.97
N ASP A 328 -8.36 24.03 30.90
CA ASP A 328 -7.56 24.24 29.68
C ASP A 328 -7.45 22.99 28.80
N GLY A 329 -8.13 21.89 29.16
CA GLY A 329 -8.07 20.62 28.46
C GLY A 329 -6.82 19.80 28.75
N SER A 330 -5.91 20.25 29.62
CA SER A 330 -4.80 19.44 30.11
C SER A 330 -5.26 18.46 31.18
N LEU A 331 -4.46 17.43 31.44
CA LEU A 331 -4.68 16.47 32.50
C LEU A 331 -3.71 16.76 33.66
N VAL A 332 -4.15 16.47 34.88
CA VAL A 332 -3.30 16.61 36.12
C VAL A 332 -3.50 15.41 37.02
N THR A 333 -2.41 14.81 37.48
CA THR A 333 -2.40 13.72 38.48
C THR A 333 -2.56 14.25 39.89
N LYS A 334 -2.81 13.35 40.85
CA LYS A 334 -2.78 13.70 42.30
C LYS A 334 -1.42 14.22 42.76
N SER A 335 -0.33 13.79 42.14
CA SER A 335 1.03 14.27 42.39
C SER A 335 1.37 15.59 41.70
N ASN A 336 0.37 16.30 41.15
CA ASN A 336 0.49 17.57 40.44
C ASN A 336 1.31 17.53 39.15
N GLN A 337 1.57 16.34 38.59
CA GLN A 337 2.15 16.18 37.27
C GLN A 337 1.08 16.48 36.23
N SER A 338 1.36 17.31 35.23
CA SER A 338 0.37 17.74 34.24
C SER A 338 0.90 17.68 32.82
N GLY A 339 -0.03 17.56 31.85
CA GLY A 339 0.31 17.51 30.43
C GLY A 339 -0.90 17.22 29.53
N SER A 340 -0.65 17.13 28.22
CA SER A 340 -1.68 16.67 27.27
C SER A 340 -1.99 15.18 27.50
N ILE A 341 -3.10 14.69 26.92
CA ILE A 341 -3.46 13.25 26.96
C ILE A 341 -2.31 12.35 26.49
N HIS A 342 -1.53 12.81 25.53
CA HIS A 342 -0.36 12.07 25.00
C HIS A 342 0.87 12.21 25.91
N GLY A 343 1.23 13.45 26.24
CA GLY A 343 2.42 13.74 27.02
C GLY A 343 2.38 13.17 28.44
N LEU A 344 1.24 13.36 29.13
CA LEU A 344 1.08 12.81 30.49
C LEU A 344 1.04 11.28 30.46
N GLY A 345 0.33 10.67 29.48
CA GLY A 345 0.32 9.23 29.33
C GLY A 345 1.70 8.64 29.04
N ALA A 346 2.52 9.29 28.23
CA ALA A 346 3.90 8.90 27.98
C ALA A 346 4.76 8.98 29.24
N SER A 347 4.68 10.11 29.96
CA SER A 347 5.45 10.36 31.16
C SER A 347 5.13 9.37 32.30
N LEU A 348 3.86 9.01 32.47
CA LEU A 348 3.44 8.06 33.51
C LEU A 348 3.89 6.63 33.24
N GLN A 349 4.10 6.27 31.96
CA GLN A 349 4.61 4.97 31.55
C GLN A 349 6.12 4.91 31.39
N ASP A 350 6.81 6.03 31.62
CA ASP A 350 8.24 6.17 31.30
C ASP A 350 8.58 5.79 29.86
N GLN A 351 7.72 6.23 28.91
CA GLN A 351 7.85 5.93 27.51
C GLN A 351 8.09 7.21 26.69
N PRO A 352 8.81 7.16 25.57
CA PRO A 352 9.09 8.32 24.72
C PRO A 352 7.82 8.88 24.04
N SER A 353 6.75 8.08 23.92
CA SER A 353 5.46 8.50 23.33
C SER A 353 4.31 7.62 23.82
N CYS A 354 3.10 8.17 23.79
CA CYS A 354 1.86 7.46 24.12
C CYS A 354 0.73 7.91 23.19
N ASN A 355 -0.09 6.97 22.73
CA ASN A 355 -1.36 7.32 22.13
C ASN A 355 -2.40 7.55 23.22
N GLY A 356 -2.50 8.78 23.71
CA GLY A 356 -3.41 9.14 24.80
C GLY A 356 -4.88 8.86 24.52
N TRP A 357 -5.30 8.82 23.25
CA TRP A 357 -6.67 8.46 22.90
C TRP A 357 -7.03 7.02 23.26
N LEU A 358 -6.10 6.09 23.06
CA LEU A 358 -6.29 4.67 23.39
C LEU A 358 -5.90 4.34 24.85
N TYR A 359 -5.05 5.18 25.45
CA TYR A 359 -4.53 4.97 26.79
C TYR A 359 -5.54 5.33 27.88
N TRP A 360 -6.24 6.48 27.72
CA TRP A 360 -7.14 6.99 28.74
C TRP A 360 -8.58 6.48 28.59
N HIS A 361 -9.19 6.17 29.74
CA HIS A 361 -10.57 5.71 29.88
C HIS A 361 -11.32 6.60 30.86
N VAL A 362 -12.62 6.67 30.76
CA VAL A 362 -13.52 7.39 31.68
C VAL A 362 -14.64 6.44 32.13
N ARG A 363 -15.15 6.60 33.34
CA ARG A 363 -16.37 5.90 33.80
C ARG A 363 -17.58 6.77 33.59
N LYS A 364 -18.55 6.25 32.84
CA LYS A 364 -19.88 6.87 32.65
C LYS A 364 -20.94 5.82 32.82
N ASP A 365 -21.95 6.13 33.61
CA ASP A 365 -23.10 5.25 33.88
C ASP A 365 -22.67 3.82 34.26
N GLY A 366 -21.63 3.71 35.10
CA GLY A 366 -21.07 2.45 35.58
C GLY A 366 -20.25 1.66 34.54
N ARG A 367 -20.08 2.20 33.33
CA ARG A 367 -19.29 1.58 32.26
C ARG A 367 -17.95 2.30 32.06
N GLU A 368 -16.93 1.52 31.77
CA GLU A 368 -15.63 2.01 31.36
C GLU A 368 -15.63 2.24 29.85
N ILE A 369 -15.27 3.45 29.43
CA ILE A 369 -15.27 3.88 28.03
C ILE A 369 -13.89 4.43 27.70
N CYS A 370 -13.25 3.91 26.67
CA CYS A 370 -12.04 4.49 26.09
C CYS A 370 -12.37 5.88 25.47
N ILE A 371 -11.55 6.90 25.73
CA ILE A 371 -11.84 8.25 25.20
C ILE A 371 -11.78 8.32 23.67
N ASP A 372 -11.15 7.37 23.00
CA ASP A 372 -11.20 7.25 21.55
C ASP A 372 -12.62 6.96 21.03
N THR A 373 -13.39 6.16 21.76
CA THR A 373 -14.81 5.91 21.45
C THR A 373 -15.64 7.19 21.54
N LEU A 374 -15.34 8.06 22.52
CA LEU A 374 -16.01 9.37 22.65
C LEU A 374 -15.59 10.31 21.50
N ARG A 375 -14.33 10.23 21.03
CA ARG A 375 -13.87 10.96 19.85
C ARG A 375 -14.65 10.55 18.60
N ASP A 376 -14.88 9.25 18.40
CA ASP A 376 -15.67 8.75 17.28
C ASP A 376 -17.15 9.14 17.41
N GLN A 377 -17.70 9.17 18.64
CA GLN A 377 -19.05 9.69 18.89
C GLN A 377 -19.15 11.18 18.52
N TYR A 378 -18.18 12.00 18.92
CA TYR A 378 -18.11 13.42 18.54
C TYR A 378 -18.12 13.62 17.03
N ARG A 379 -17.29 12.83 16.30
CA ARG A 379 -17.24 12.88 14.84
C ARG A 379 -18.58 12.58 14.21
N ARG A 380 -19.28 11.52 14.66
CA ARG A 380 -20.61 11.16 14.13
C ARG A 380 -21.65 12.25 14.37
N GLN A 381 -21.59 12.91 15.51
CA GLN A 381 -22.52 14.02 15.86
C GLN A 381 -22.27 15.27 15.00
N ASN A 382 -21.02 15.50 14.56
CA ASN A 382 -20.65 16.72 13.84
C ASN A 382 -20.41 16.50 12.33
N SER A 383 -20.42 15.26 11.83
CA SER A 383 -20.28 14.96 10.39
C SER A 383 -21.45 15.42 9.50
N GLY A 384 -22.51 16.00 10.08
CA GLY A 384 -23.66 16.57 9.36
C GLY A 384 -23.67 18.10 9.25
N GLN A 385 -22.69 18.80 9.84
CA GLN A 385 -22.71 20.28 9.91
C GLN A 385 -21.80 20.96 8.88
N ASP A 386 -20.93 20.25 8.16
CA ASP A 386 -20.10 20.83 7.09
C ASP A 386 -20.70 20.53 5.70
N LYS A 387 -21.86 21.16 5.41
CA LYS A 387 -22.31 21.46 4.05
C LYS A 387 -22.80 22.89 4.03
N PRO A 388 -22.02 23.83 3.46
CA PRO A 388 -22.60 25.03 2.89
C PRO A 388 -23.23 24.77 1.53
#